data_f2f1d686d6e14b39322266918a6b182d
#
_entry.id   f2f1d686d6e14b39322266918a6b182d
#
_cell.length_a   1.000
_cell.length_b   1.000
_cell.length_c   1.000
_cell.angle_alpha   90.00
_cell.angle_beta   90.00
_cell.angle_gamma   90.00
#
_symmetry.space_group_name_H-M   'P 1'
#
loop_
_entity.id
_entity.type
_entity.pdbx_description
1 polymer ?
#
loop_
_entity_poly.entity_id
_entity_poly.type
_entity_poly.pdbx_seq_one_letter_code
_entity_poly.pdbx_strand_id
1 'polypeptide(L)'
;VEIEFIVDDQIPSVATEGAILMLPEPKVTAVKGQIQNVNVVLDITQEWNKICTTPMAQGCVVVTKKFARENPQAVAAFLTEYAASINYVKNNAAQASELVAKYGIMPKAALAAKAIPNCNLTFQTGAEMKATLAPLYQVLFNANKASVGGKLPADDFYYGA
;
A
#
# COMPACT_ATOMS: atom_id res chain seq x y z
N VAL A 1 -11.95 -17.93 14.71
CA VAL A 1 -12.52 -17.00 13.70
C VAL A 1 -12.25 -17.62 12.35
N GLU A 2 -13.29 -17.84 11.56
CA GLU A 2 -13.16 -18.25 10.17
C GLU A 2 -12.83 -17.01 9.33
N ILE A 3 -11.83 -17.13 8.44
CA ILE A 3 -11.41 -16.03 7.56
C ILE A 3 -11.81 -16.41 6.13
N GLU A 4 -12.61 -15.55 5.51
CA GLU A 4 -12.99 -15.67 4.11
C GLU A 4 -12.28 -14.60 3.28
N PHE A 5 -11.71 -14.98 2.14
CA PHE A 5 -11.12 -14.07 1.17
C PHE A 5 -12.14 -13.72 0.11
N ILE A 6 -12.43 -12.44 -0.05
CA ILE A 6 -13.43 -11.92 -0.99
C ILE A 6 -12.78 -11.00 -2.02
N VAL A 7 -13.45 -10.80 -3.14
CA VAL A 7 -13.09 -9.77 -4.13
C VAL A 7 -13.86 -8.47 -3.88
N ASP A 8 -13.38 -7.37 -4.46
CA ASP A 8 -13.88 -6.02 -4.18
C ASP A 8 -15.39 -5.84 -4.37
N ASP A 9 -15.97 -6.44 -5.38
CA ASP A 9 -17.40 -6.37 -5.73
C ASP A 9 -18.29 -7.12 -4.72
N GLN A 10 -17.74 -8.01 -3.93
CA GLN A 10 -18.46 -8.72 -2.88
C GLN A 10 -18.54 -7.92 -1.57
N ILE A 11 -17.72 -6.88 -1.40
CA ILE A 11 -17.68 -6.10 -0.15
C ILE A 11 -19.07 -5.60 0.28
N PRO A 12 -19.90 -4.99 -0.60
CA PRO A 12 -21.22 -4.51 -0.19
C PRO A 12 -22.16 -5.61 0.29
N SER A 13 -22.04 -6.82 -0.27
CA SER A 13 -22.92 -7.95 0.10
C SER A 13 -22.54 -8.62 1.41
N VAL A 14 -21.26 -8.57 1.78
CA VAL A 14 -20.76 -9.17 3.03
C VAL A 14 -20.62 -8.16 4.18
N ALA A 15 -20.70 -6.86 3.90
CA ALA A 15 -20.66 -5.80 4.89
C ALA A 15 -22.00 -5.65 5.59
N THR A 16 -22.43 -6.70 6.27
CA THR A 16 -23.70 -6.79 7.03
C THR A 16 -23.45 -6.56 8.52
N GLU A 17 -24.53 -6.43 9.29
CA GLU A 17 -24.45 -6.27 10.74
C GLU A 17 -23.69 -7.45 11.38
N GLY A 18 -22.71 -7.13 12.22
CA GLY A 18 -21.83 -8.10 12.88
C GLY A 18 -20.64 -8.60 12.04
N ALA A 19 -20.52 -8.22 10.77
CA ALA A 19 -19.38 -8.58 9.96
C ALA A 19 -18.13 -7.78 10.36
N ILE A 20 -16.97 -8.44 10.35
CA ILE A 20 -15.65 -7.80 10.51
C ILE A 20 -14.93 -7.88 9.17
N LEU A 21 -14.57 -6.72 8.62
CA LEU A 21 -13.85 -6.62 7.36
C LEU A 21 -12.43 -6.13 7.61
N MET A 22 -11.44 -6.75 6.96
CA MET A 22 -10.07 -6.25 6.90
C MET A 22 -9.82 -5.69 5.50
N LEU A 23 -9.70 -4.37 5.40
CA LEU A 23 -9.60 -3.66 4.13
C LEU A 23 -8.43 -2.67 4.16
N PRO A 24 -7.72 -2.49 3.02
CA PRO A 24 -6.75 -1.40 2.88
C PRO A 24 -7.46 -0.08 2.53
N GLU A 25 -6.77 1.05 2.69
CA GLU A 25 -7.15 2.27 1.98
C GLU A 25 -6.87 2.12 0.46
N PRO A 26 -7.69 2.68 -0.41
CA PRO A 26 -8.84 3.55 -0.16
C PRO A 26 -10.17 2.82 0.09
N LYS A 27 -10.17 1.51 0.25
CA LYS A 27 -11.40 0.70 0.42
C LYS A 27 -12.16 1.04 1.70
N VAL A 28 -11.44 1.23 2.83
CA VAL A 28 -12.06 1.64 4.11
C VAL A 28 -12.83 2.94 3.92
N THR A 29 -12.20 3.96 3.32
CA THR A 29 -12.85 5.24 3.04
C THR A 29 -14.05 5.08 2.12
N ALA A 30 -13.98 4.22 1.09
CA ALA A 30 -15.09 3.95 0.17
C ALA A 30 -16.29 3.30 0.89
N VAL A 31 -16.03 2.25 1.67
CA VAL A 31 -17.07 1.53 2.43
C VAL A 31 -17.76 2.46 3.44
N LYS A 32 -16.99 3.25 4.20
CA LYS A 32 -17.56 4.26 5.11
C LYS A 32 -18.40 5.33 4.41
N GLY A 33 -18.13 5.59 3.16
CA GLY A 33 -18.93 6.53 2.35
C GLY A 33 -20.21 5.96 1.78
N GLN A 34 -20.35 4.64 1.75
CA GLN A 34 -21.48 3.94 1.15
C GLN A 34 -22.40 3.25 2.17
N ILE A 35 -21.82 2.74 3.26
CA ILE A 35 -22.53 1.95 4.27
C ILE A 35 -22.55 2.73 5.58
N GLN A 36 -23.74 2.93 6.12
CA GLN A 36 -23.91 3.58 7.43
C GLN A 36 -23.48 2.64 8.56
N ASN A 37 -23.07 3.25 9.68
CA ASN A 37 -22.69 2.53 10.92
C ASN A 37 -21.45 1.62 10.79
N VAL A 38 -20.59 1.84 9.79
CA VAL A 38 -19.28 1.19 9.70
C VAL A 38 -18.26 1.95 10.54
N ASN A 39 -17.67 1.26 11.51
CA ASN A 39 -16.65 1.81 12.40
C ASN A 39 -15.30 1.11 12.14
N VAL A 40 -14.22 1.88 12.17
CA VAL A 40 -12.86 1.33 12.24
C VAL A 40 -12.59 0.95 13.69
N VAL A 41 -12.54 -0.35 13.98
CA VAL A 41 -12.33 -0.87 15.33
C VAL A 41 -10.87 -1.20 15.61
N LEU A 42 -10.06 -1.38 14.55
CA LEU A 42 -8.65 -1.70 14.65
C LEU A 42 -7.90 -1.08 13.46
N ASP A 43 -6.83 -0.33 13.75
CA ASP A 43 -5.88 0.16 12.77
C ASP A 43 -4.64 -0.74 12.79
N ILE A 44 -4.48 -1.56 11.75
CA ILE A 44 -3.38 -2.53 11.66
C ILE A 44 -2.01 -1.84 11.64
N THR A 45 -1.89 -0.62 11.08
CA THR A 45 -0.65 0.15 11.11
C THR A 45 -0.28 0.54 12.55
N GLN A 46 -1.26 0.96 13.35
CA GLN A 46 -1.02 1.28 14.77
C GLN A 46 -0.66 0.03 15.57
N GLU A 47 -1.31 -1.09 15.32
CA GLU A 47 -0.99 -2.36 16.00
C GLU A 47 0.41 -2.86 15.61
N TRP A 48 0.78 -2.76 14.34
CA TRP A 48 2.14 -3.07 13.89
C TRP A 48 3.20 -2.24 14.63
N ASN A 49 2.98 -0.93 14.76
CA ASN A 49 3.91 -0.02 15.43
C ASN A 49 4.10 -0.29 16.93
N LYS A 50 3.22 -1.09 17.55
CA LYS A 50 3.40 -1.54 18.95
C LYS A 50 4.43 -2.67 19.08
N ILE A 51 4.63 -3.45 18.04
CA ILE A 51 5.47 -4.65 18.05
C ILE A 51 6.68 -4.56 17.12
N CYS A 52 6.68 -3.64 16.18
CA CYS A 52 7.76 -3.44 15.21
C CYS A 52 8.26 -1.99 15.24
N THR A 53 9.56 -1.82 15.13
CA THR A 53 10.21 -0.49 15.10
C THR A 53 10.27 0.10 13.68
N THR A 54 9.96 -0.69 12.67
CA THR A 54 9.95 -0.28 11.26
C THR A 54 8.52 -0.13 10.74
N PRO A 55 8.24 0.81 9.82
CA PRO A 55 6.92 0.96 9.24
C PRO A 55 6.42 -0.32 8.56
N MET A 56 5.12 -0.55 8.60
CA MET A 56 4.49 -1.64 7.84
C MET A 56 4.37 -1.22 6.36
N ALA A 57 5.10 -1.91 5.47
CA ALA A 57 4.97 -1.71 4.04
C ALA A 57 3.83 -2.58 3.48
N GLN A 58 2.92 -2.00 2.68
CA GLN A 58 1.82 -2.72 2.04
C GLN A 58 2.02 -2.92 0.55
N GLY A 59 2.76 -2.02 -0.09
CA GLY A 59 3.00 -2.06 -1.52
C GLY A 59 4.35 -1.48 -1.89
N CYS A 60 4.89 -1.96 -3.00
CA CYS A 60 6.13 -1.44 -3.57
C CYS A 60 6.06 -1.46 -5.09
N VAL A 61 6.88 -0.63 -5.72
CA VAL A 61 7.12 -0.70 -7.16
C VAL A 61 8.22 -1.73 -7.41
N VAL A 62 8.02 -2.57 -8.41
CA VAL A 62 9.00 -3.59 -8.81
C VAL A 62 9.43 -3.38 -10.26
N VAL A 63 10.67 -3.73 -10.56
CA VAL A 63 11.23 -3.72 -11.91
C VAL A 63 12.00 -5.02 -12.15
N THR A 64 11.98 -5.54 -13.37
CA THR A 64 12.80 -6.71 -13.68
C THR A 64 14.28 -6.38 -13.66
N LYS A 65 15.12 -7.30 -13.14
CA LYS A 65 16.58 -7.11 -13.13
C LYS A 65 17.15 -6.85 -14.52
N LYS A 66 16.56 -7.47 -15.56
CA LYS A 66 16.95 -7.24 -16.95
C LYS A 66 16.70 -5.79 -17.34
N PHE A 67 15.48 -5.29 -17.16
CA PHE A 67 15.13 -3.92 -17.54
C PHE A 67 15.99 -2.90 -16.80
N ALA A 68 16.18 -3.08 -15.47
CA ALA A 68 16.97 -2.17 -14.67
C ALA A 68 18.45 -2.08 -15.13
N ARG A 69 19.04 -3.20 -15.57
CA ARG A 69 20.40 -3.25 -16.11
C ARG A 69 20.51 -2.63 -17.50
N GLU A 70 19.55 -2.89 -18.36
CA GLU A 70 19.56 -2.42 -19.75
C GLU A 70 19.14 -0.94 -19.88
N ASN A 71 18.36 -0.42 -18.91
CA ASN A 71 17.77 0.92 -18.96
C ASN A 71 17.95 1.69 -17.64
N PRO A 72 19.19 1.85 -17.12
CA PRO A 72 19.40 2.48 -15.81
C PRO A 72 18.95 3.95 -15.78
N GLN A 73 19.08 4.67 -16.90
CA GLN A 73 18.63 6.06 -17.00
C GLN A 73 17.09 6.18 -16.93
N ALA A 74 16.36 5.23 -17.53
CA ALA A 74 14.90 5.21 -17.44
C ALA A 74 14.42 4.93 -16.00
N VAL A 75 15.11 4.02 -15.29
CA VAL A 75 14.81 3.76 -13.87
C VAL A 75 15.09 5.00 -13.03
N ALA A 76 16.23 5.68 -13.25
CA ALA A 76 16.56 6.90 -12.51
C ALA A 76 15.54 8.02 -12.76
N ALA A 77 15.14 8.24 -14.01
CA ALA A 77 14.11 9.22 -14.37
C ALA A 77 12.78 8.87 -13.72
N PHE A 78 12.33 7.62 -13.79
CA PHE A 78 11.12 7.15 -13.12
C PHE A 78 11.15 7.44 -11.62
N LEU A 79 12.24 7.11 -10.92
CA LEU A 79 12.35 7.32 -9.48
C LEU A 79 12.27 8.81 -9.12
N THR A 80 12.88 9.69 -9.94
CA THR A 80 12.79 11.14 -9.75
C THR A 80 11.35 11.65 -9.86
N GLU A 81 10.67 11.27 -10.93
CA GLU A 81 9.26 11.66 -11.17
C GLU A 81 8.32 11.05 -10.12
N TYR A 82 8.56 9.82 -9.72
CA TYR A 82 7.75 9.13 -8.72
C TYR A 82 7.89 9.79 -7.34
N ALA A 83 9.11 10.17 -6.94
CA ALA A 83 9.35 10.93 -5.72
C ALA A 83 8.60 12.28 -5.74
N ALA A 84 8.70 13.02 -6.85
CA ALA A 84 8.00 14.28 -7.05
C ALA A 84 6.48 14.10 -7.00
N SER A 85 5.95 13.05 -7.62
CA SER A 85 4.53 12.70 -7.60
C SER A 85 4.03 12.40 -6.18
N ILE A 86 4.72 11.56 -5.42
CA ILE A 86 4.37 11.26 -4.01
C ILE A 86 4.36 12.52 -3.17
N ASN A 87 5.38 13.37 -3.31
CA ASN A 87 5.46 14.65 -2.60
C ASN A 87 4.31 15.59 -2.98
N TYR A 88 3.99 15.67 -4.27
CA TYR A 88 2.86 16.47 -4.74
C TYR A 88 1.53 16.00 -4.12
N VAL A 89 1.24 14.70 -4.17
CA VAL A 89 0.00 14.12 -3.63
C VAL A 89 -0.14 14.38 -2.13
N LYS A 90 0.95 14.24 -1.37
CA LYS A 90 0.95 14.48 0.08
C LYS A 90 0.67 15.94 0.44
N ASN A 91 1.18 16.87 -0.35
CA ASN A 91 1.06 18.31 -0.06
C ASN A 91 -0.13 18.99 -0.74
N ASN A 92 -0.74 18.34 -1.74
CA ASN A 92 -1.81 18.92 -2.56
C ASN A 92 -2.96 17.92 -2.75
N ALA A 93 -3.42 17.27 -1.67
CA ALA A 93 -4.41 16.20 -1.74
C ALA A 93 -5.69 16.56 -2.50
N ALA A 94 -6.16 17.81 -2.39
CA ALA A 94 -7.34 18.27 -3.10
C ALA A 94 -7.12 18.30 -4.64
N GLN A 95 -6.01 18.89 -5.09
CA GLN A 95 -5.68 18.95 -6.52
C GLN A 95 -5.32 17.57 -7.06
N ALA A 96 -4.60 16.76 -6.28
CA ALA A 96 -4.27 15.39 -6.63
C ALA A 96 -5.54 14.53 -6.79
N SER A 97 -6.56 14.75 -5.97
CA SER A 97 -7.82 14.00 -6.06
C SER A 97 -8.55 14.22 -7.38
N GLU A 98 -8.48 15.42 -7.96
CA GLU A 98 -9.03 15.70 -9.28
C GLU A 98 -8.29 14.91 -10.38
N LEU A 99 -6.96 14.81 -10.29
CA LEU A 99 -6.18 13.98 -11.21
C LEU A 99 -6.49 12.49 -11.05
N VAL A 100 -6.62 12.01 -9.81
CA VAL A 100 -7.01 10.62 -9.50
C VAL A 100 -8.35 10.26 -10.16
N ALA A 101 -9.34 11.15 -10.08
CA ALA A 101 -10.62 10.95 -10.75
C ALA A 101 -10.50 11.08 -12.28
N LYS A 102 -9.78 12.08 -12.77
CA LYS A 102 -9.56 12.32 -14.21
C LYS A 102 -8.93 11.11 -14.90
N TYR A 103 -7.98 10.46 -14.25
CA TYR A 103 -7.31 9.28 -14.80
C TYR A 103 -7.99 7.95 -14.44
N GLY A 104 -9.17 7.98 -13.83
CA GLY A 104 -9.96 6.78 -13.54
C GLY A 104 -9.38 5.88 -12.46
N ILE A 105 -8.45 6.38 -11.64
CA ILE A 105 -7.87 5.62 -10.51
C ILE A 105 -8.92 5.41 -9.43
N MET A 106 -9.71 6.44 -9.16
CA MET A 106 -10.90 6.35 -8.31
C MET A 106 -12.09 7.04 -8.99
N PRO A 107 -13.33 6.60 -8.73
CA PRO A 107 -14.50 7.10 -9.47
C PRO A 107 -14.87 8.55 -9.16
N LYS A 108 -14.46 9.08 -8.00
CA LYS A 108 -14.86 10.42 -7.53
C LYS A 108 -13.70 11.12 -6.81
N ALA A 109 -13.41 12.37 -7.20
CA ALA A 109 -12.40 13.21 -6.57
C ALA A 109 -12.65 13.42 -5.07
N ALA A 110 -13.89 13.64 -4.67
CA ALA A 110 -14.25 13.83 -3.26
C ALA A 110 -13.93 12.60 -2.38
N LEU A 111 -14.02 11.38 -2.95
CA LEU A 111 -13.64 10.15 -2.27
C LEU A 111 -12.10 10.04 -2.17
N ALA A 112 -11.41 10.33 -3.28
CA ALA A 112 -9.95 10.34 -3.32
C ALA A 112 -9.36 11.35 -2.31
N ALA A 113 -9.93 12.56 -2.23
CA ALA A 113 -9.49 13.57 -1.27
C ALA A 113 -9.57 13.12 0.20
N LYS A 114 -10.57 12.31 0.53
CA LYS A 114 -10.73 11.72 1.87
C LYS A 114 -9.78 10.54 2.12
N ALA A 115 -9.48 9.75 1.10
CA ALA A 115 -8.65 8.55 1.22
C ALA A 115 -7.14 8.87 1.22
N ILE A 116 -6.68 9.82 0.41
CA ILE A 116 -5.26 10.16 0.25
C ILE A 116 -4.52 10.36 1.58
N PRO A 117 -5.03 11.12 2.56
CA PRO A 117 -4.35 11.31 3.84
C PRO A 117 -4.14 10.01 4.63
N ASN A 118 -4.97 9.01 4.42
CA ASN A 118 -4.93 7.73 5.13
C ASN A 118 -4.11 6.65 4.41
N CYS A 119 -3.70 6.90 3.15
CA CYS A 119 -2.95 5.91 2.35
C CYS A 119 -1.50 5.72 2.79
N ASN A 120 -0.99 6.54 3.74
CA ASN A 120 0.39 6.46 4.23
C ASN A 120 1.46 6.41 3.11
N LEU A 121 1.26 7.24 2.08
CA LEU A 121 2.16 7.28 0.92
C LEU A 121 3.57 7.68 1.34
N THR A 122 4.55 6.90 0.91
CA THR A 122 5.97 7.17 1.15
C THR A 122 6.81 6.87 -0.08
N PHE A 123 7.98 7.50 -0.17
CA PHE A 123 8.99 7.20 -1.16
C PHE A 123 10.27 6.79 -0.44
N GLN A 124 10.70 5.57 -0.66
CA GLN A 124 11.93 5.00 -0.12
C GLN A 124 12.67 4.23 -1.19
N THR A 125 13.99 4.30 -1.21
CA THR A 125 14.87 3.57 -2.14
C THR A 125 16.12 3.07 -1.42
N GLY A 126 16.87 2.19 -2.06
CA GLY A 126 18.18 1.74 -1.56
C GLY A 126 18.12 1.14 -0.17
N ALA A 127 19.06 1.50 0.67
CA ALA A 127 19.22 0.96 2.01
C ALA A 127 18.01 1.25 2.94
N GLU A 128 17.37 2.42 2.80
CA GLU A 128 16.18 2.78 3.59
C GLU A 128 15.00 1.86 3.24
N MET A 129 14.74 1.65 1.95
CA MET A 129 13.71 0.72 1.48
C MET A 129 13.98 -0.70 1.99
N LYS A 130 15.22 -1.20 1.89
CA LYS A 130 15.60 -2.51 2.40
C LYS A 130 15.37 -2.62 3.90
N ALA A 131 15.76 -1.61 4.68
CA ALA A 131 15.57 -1.60 6.13
C ALA A 131 14.08 -1.64 6.53
N THR A 132 13.21 -1.04 5.73
CA THR A 132 11.74 -1.10 5.93
C THR A 132 11.16 -2.46 5.54
N LEU A 133 11.57 -3.03 4.39
CA LEU A 133 10.96 -4.23 3.83
C LEU A 133 11.45 -5.53 4.48
N ALA A 134 12.73 -5.61 4.85
CA ALA A 134 13.32 -6.85 5.36
C ALA A 134 12.65 -7.39 6.63
N PRO A 135 12.28 -6.58 7.64
CA PRO A 135 11.54 -7.04 8.80
C PRO A 135 10.15 -7.60 8.43
N LEU A 136 9.43 -6.96 7.51
CA LEU A 136 8.14 -7.46 7.04
C LEU A 136 8.28 -8.83 6.37
N TYR A 137 9.25 -8.98 5.47
CA TYR A 137 9.53 -10.29 4.84
C TYR A 137 9.90 -11.36 5.86
N GLN A 138 10.62 -11.00 6.92
CA GLN A 138 10.94 -11.94 7.99
C GLN A 138 9.70 -12.40 8.75
N VAL A 139 8.77 -11.48 9.07
CA VAL A 139 7.48 -11.83 9.73
C VAL A 139 6.67 -12.76 8.83
N LEU A 140 6.51 -12.40 7.55
CA LEU A 140 5.79 -13.22 6.58
C LEU A 140 6.42 -14.61 6.40
N PHE A 141 7.75 -14.68 6.30
CA PHE A 141 8.48 -15.94 6.17
C PHE A 141 8.30 -16.85 7.39
N ASN A 142 8.33 -16.27 8.59
CA ASN A 142 8.12 -17.02 9.83
C ASN A 142 6.70 -17.56 9.96
N ALA A 143 5.70 -16.77 9.51
CA ALA A 143 4.31 -17.17 9.51
C ALA A 143 4.00 -18.23 8.45
N ASN A 144 4.48 -18.00 7.22
CA ASN A 144 4.30 -18.93 6.10
C ASN A 144 5.38 -18.68 5.04
N LYS A 145 6.33 -19.59 4.90
CA LYS A 145 7.43 -19.49 3.93
C LYS A 145 6.95 -19.30 2.49
N ALA A 146 5.82 -19.89 2.12
CA ALA A 146 5.27 -19.80 0.76
C ALA A 146 4.84 -18.37 0.41
N SER A 147 4.47 -17.53 1.39
CA SER A 147 4.06 -16.13 1.17
C SER A 147 5.18 -15.25 0.61
N VAL A 148 6.43 -15.66 0.75
CA VAL A 148 7.63 -14.96 0.24
C VAL A 148 8.41 -15.81 -0.77
N GLY A 149 7.76 -16.78 -1.42
CA GLY A 149 8.39 -17.64 -2.42
C GLY A 149 9.35 -18.69 -1.85
N GLY A 150 9.19 -19.08 -0.57
CA GLY A 150 9.94 -20.15 0.09
C GLY A 150 11.29 -19.76 0.67
N LYS A 151 11.79 -18.54 0.39
CA LYS A 151 13.05 -18.01 0.91
C LYS A 151 12.98 -16.48 1.05
N LEU A 152 13.77 -15.95 1.97
CA LEU A 152 13.93 -14.50 2.09
C LEU A 152 14.63 -13.92 0.86
N PRO A 153 14.28 -12.68 0.45
CA PRO A 153 14.97 -11.98 -0.61
C PRO A 153 16.47 -11.80 -0.31
N ALA A 154 17.31 -12.02 -1.33
CA ALA A 154 18.73 -11.70 -1.26
C ALA A 154 18.96 -10.19 -1.48
N ASP A 155 20.19 -9.73 -1.21
CA ASP A 155 20.53 -8.30 -1.30
C ASP A 155 20.28 -7.71 -2.69
N ASP A 156 20.50 -8.47 -3.74
CA ASP A 156 20.27 -8.07 -5.13
C ASP A 156 18.78 -7.95 -5.54
N PHE A 157 17.86 -8.25 -4.61
CA PHE A 157 16.43 -7.97 -4.77
C PHE A 157 16.11 -6.49 -4.56
N TYR A 158 16.87 -5.81 -3.72
CA TYR A 158 16.62 -4.42 -3.36
C TYR A 158 17.42 -3.48 -4.27
N TYR A 159 16.73 -2.77 -5.14
CA TYR A 159 17.38 -1.85 -6.08
C TYR A 159 18.10 -0.70 -5.35
N GLY A 160 19.40 -0.58 -5.57
CA GLY A 160 20.22 0.49 -5.00
C GLY A 160 20.59 0.33 -3.51
N ALA A 161 20.38 -0.87 -2.92
CA ALA A 161 20.77 -1.15 -1.53
C ALA A 161 22.15 -1.82 -1.45
#